data_f940b654e81cff566967a25b0d7e267d
#
_entry.id   f940b654e81cff566967a25b0d7e267d
#
_cell.length_a   1.000
_cell.length_b   1.000
_cell.length_c   1.000
_cell.angle_alpha   90.00
_cell.angle_beta   90.00
_cell.angle_gamma   90.00
#
_symmetry.space_group_name_H-M   'P 1'
#
loop_
_entity.id
_entity.type
_entity.pdbx_description
1 polymer ?
#
loop_
_entity_poly.entity_id
_entity_poly.type
_entity_poly.pdbx_seq_one_letter_code
_entity_poly.pdbx_strand_id
1 'polypeptide(L)'
;EDAKRLLLVFERREMPGMIVEKDRMYLNFVNDAVRRAQADISTPVPETGVYTGQEIYQFILYDRGWEADELVRTLNQSRMIRWHERAVDVIPEKGGKVAGIRRFLEDCSISQEEIMAFGDGENDMDMLKFDGTGIAMGNADTQVKAIADEVTESVDENGVVRALYRHGLL
;
A
#
# COMPACT_ATOMS: atom_id res chain seq x y z
N GLU A 1 -14.12 -15.40 -2.81
CA GLU A 1 -15.41 -14.71 -3.09
C GLU A 1 -15.15 -13.27 -3.54
N ASP A 2 -14.48 -12.46 -2.71
CA ASP A 2 -14.21 -11.04 -2.99
C ASP A 2 -13.42 -10.83 -4.28
N ALA A 3 -12.34 -11.61 -4.50
CA ALA A 3 -11.56 -11.53 -5.72
C ALA A 3 -12.41 -11.77 -6.98
N LYS A 4 -13.39 -12.68 -6.94
CA LYS A 4 -14.31 -12.89 -8.08
C LYS A 4 -15.18 -11.67 -8.33
N ARG A 5 -15.63 -11.00 -7.28
CA ARG A 5 -16.45 -9.79 -7.39
C ARG A 5 -15.63 -8.63 -7.96
N LEU A 6 -14.40 -8.44 -7.46
CA LEU A 6 -13.48 -7.43 -8.00
C LEU A 6 -13.12 -7.70 -9.45
N LEU A 7 -12.91 -8.98 -9.82
CA LEU A 7 -12.69 -9.37 -11.21
C LEU A 7 -13.87 -9.03 -12.12
N LEU A 8 -15.11 -9.24 -11.68
CA LEU A 8 -16.28 -8.85 -12.45
C LEU A 8 -16.31 -7.35 -12.72
N VAL A 9 -16.02 -6.53 -11.71
CA VAL A 9 -15.93 -5.06 -11.87
C VAL A 9 -14.81 -4.69 -12.85
N PHE A 10 -13.66 -5.35 -12.76
CA PHE A 10 -12.53 -5.17 -13.65
C PHE A 10 -12.88 -5.54 -15.10
N GLU A 11 -13.41 -6.73 -15.34
CA GLU A 11 -13.73 -7.25 -16.66
C GLU A 11 -14.87 -6.48 -17.34
N ARG A 12 -15.86 -6.06 -16.57
CA ARG A 12 -16.97 -5.23 -17.07
C ARG A 12 -16.60 -3.77 -17.25
N ARG A 13 -15.39 -3.38 -16.81
CA ARG A 13 -14.91 -1.99 -16.90
C ARG A 13 -15.85 -1.00 -16.19
N GLU A 14 -16.44 -1.41 -15.08
CA GLU A 14 -17.38 -0.58 -14.31
C GLU A 14 -16.65 0.58 -13.63
N MET A 15 -15.40 0.34 -13.21
CA MET A 15 -14.49 1.38 -12.72
C MET A 15 -13.05 1.05 -13.15
N PRO A 16 -12.14 2.07 -13.21
CA PRO A 16 -10.75 1.80 -13.49
C PRO A 16 -10.14 1.01 -12.34
N GLY A 17 -9.56 -0.11 -12.68
CA GLY A 17 -8.91 -1.00 -11.72
C GLY A 17 -7.58 -1.49 -12.25
N MET A 18 -6.63 -1.71 -11.35
CA MET A 18 -5.36 -2.35 -11.65
C MET A 18 -5.29 -3.67 -10.89
N ILE A 19 -4.85 -4.71 -11.58
CA ILE A 19 -4.52 -5.99 -10.98
C ILE A 19 -3.00 -6.07 -10.82
N VAL A 20 -2.56 -6.50 -9.65
CA VAL A 20 -1.17 -6.81 -9.34
C VAL A 20 -1.03 -8.32 -9.22
N GLU A 21 -0.29 -8.92 -10.13
CA GLU A 21 0.12 -10.32 -10.15
C GLU A 21 1.60 -10.42 -9.75
N LYS A 22 2.15 -11.61 -9.69
CA LYS A 22 3.54 -11.84 -9.28
C LYS A 22 4.55 -11.06 -10.14
N ASP A 23 4.39 -11.09 -11.46
CA ASP A 23 5.40 -10.59 -12.38
C ASP A 23 4.92 -9.40 -13.24
N ARG A 24 3.69 -8.96 -13.06
CA ARG A 24 3.11 -7.84 -13.81
C ARG A 24 1.99 -7.13 -13.07
N MET A 25 1.76 -5.88 -13.46
CA MET A 25 0.59 -5.10 -13.09
C MET A 25 -0.02 -4.45 -14.34
N TYR A 26 -1.33 -4.34 -14.40
CA TYR A 26 -2.02 -3.78 -15.55
C TYR A 26 -3.41 -3.27 -15.20
N LEU A 27 -3.84 -2.26 -15.94
CA LEU A 27 -5.16 -1.63 -15.82
C LEU A 27 -6.17 -2.29 -16.74
N ASN A 28 -7.46 -2.28 -16.38
CA ASN A 28 -8.52 -2.61 -17.31
C ASN A 28 -8.76 -1.48 -18.33
N PHE A 29 -8.68 -0.22 -17.91
CA PHE A 29 -8.71 0.97 -18.74
C PHE A 29 -8.14 2.19 -17.98
N VAL A 30 -7.85 3.25 -18.72
CA VAL A 30 -7.30 4.49 -18.20
C VAL A 30 -8.32 5.61 -18.32
N ASN A 31 -8.54 6.37 -17.25
CA ASN A 31 -9.32 7.60 -17.23
C ASN A 31 -8.54 8.73 -16.52
N ASP A 32 -9.18 9.85 -16.26
CA ASP A 32 -8.55 11.01 -15.61
C ASP A 32 -8.18 10.74 -14.15
N ALA A 33 -8.91 9.88 -13.43
CA ALA A 33 -8.56 9.53 -12.05
C ALA A 33 -7.22 8.78 -12.02
N VAL A 34 -7.05 7.78 -12.90
CA VAL A 34 -5.77 7.05 -13.05
C VAL A 34 -4.64 8.02 -13.41
N ARG A 35 -4.84 8.87 -14.42
CA ARG A 35 -3.78 9.80 -14.88
C ARG A 35 -3.33 10.74 -13.78
N ARG A 36 -4.27 11.29 -13.02
CA ARG A 36 -3.96 12.20 -11.91
C ARG A 36 -3.24 11.48 -10.78
N ALA A 37 -3.78 10.33 -10.31
CA ALA A 37 -3.14 9.57 -9.24
C ALA A 37 -1.71 9.18 -9.59
N GLN A 38 -1.45 8.75 -10.84
CA GLN A 38 -0.10 8.39 -11.28
C GLN A 38 0.81 9.62 -11.41
N ALA A 39 0.29 10.73 -11.90
CA ALA A 39 1.06 11.98 -12.03
C ALA A 39 1.47 12.53 -10.66
N ASP A 40 0.56 12.51 -9.69
CA ASP A 40 0.81 13.05 -8.34
C ASP A 40 1.90 12.27 -7.58
N ILE A 41 2.05 10.95 -7.88
CA ILE A 41 3.15 10.14 -7.34
C ILE A 41 4.35 10.02 -8.31
N SER A 42 4.38 10.83 -9.37
CA SER A 42 5.47 10.87 -10.36
C SER A 42 5.79 9.51 -11.00
N THR A 43 4.77 8.68 -11.21
CA THR A 43 4.92 7.36 -11.85
C THR A 43 4.25 7.31 -13.22
N PRO A 44 4.77 6.52 -14.17
CA PRO A 44 4.11 6.34 -15.47
C PRO A 44 2.78 5.61 -15.29
N VAL A 45 1.82 5.93 -16.17
CA VAL A 45 0.54 5.19 -16.23
C VAL A 45 0.83 3.76 -16.70
N PRO A 46 0.46 2.72 -15.92
CA PRO A 46 0.66 1.33 -16.32
C PRO A 46 -0.10 0.97 -17.60
N GLU A 47 0.37 -0.06 -18.29
CA GLU A 47 -0.29 -0.59 -19.48
C GLU A 47 -1.67 -1.16 -19.15
N THR A 48 -2.55 -1.24 -20.16
CA THR A 48 -3.82 -1.95 -20.02
C THR A 48 -3.65 -3.41 -20.39
N GLY A 49 -4.43 -4.29 -19.73
CA GLY A 49 -4.36 -5.72 -19.95
C GLY A 49 -5.68 -6.42 -19.66
N VAL A 50 -5.64 -7.74 -19.78
CA VAL A 50 -6.75 -8.64 -19.45
C VAL A 50 -6.28 -9.67 -18.45
N TYR A 51 -7.19 -10.08 -17.56
CA TYR A 51 -6.91 -11.15 -16.62
C TYR A 51 -6.78 -12.50 -17.33
N THR A 52 -5.76 -13.26 -16.98
CA THR A 52 -5.43 -14.54 -17.61
C THR A 52 -5.44 -15.73 -16.66
N GLY A 53 -6.02 -15.56 -15.46
CA GLY A 53 -6.17 -16.66 -14.50
C GLY A 53 -4.98 -16.80 -13.54
N GLN A 54 -4.06 -15.83 -13.50
CA GLN A 54 -2.93 -15.86 -12.57
C GLN A 54 -3.36 -15.48 -11.14
N GLU A 55 -2.53 -15.78 -10.17
CA GLU A 55 -2.76 -15.39 -8.78
C GLU A 55 -2.72 -13.86 -8.63
N ILE A 56 -3.74 -13.31 -7.99
CA ILE A 56 -3.87 -11.87 -7.75
C ILE A 56 -3.44 -11.58 -6.32
N TYR A 57 -2.46 -10.71 -6.18
CA TYR A 57 -1.96 -10.27 -4.87
C TYR A 57 -2.69 -9.05 -4.35
N GLN A 58 -3.09 -8.15 -5.26
CA GLN A 58 -3.71 -6.89 -4.91
C GLN A 58 -4.58 -6.38 -6.05
N PHE A 59 -5.66 -5.69 -5.71
CA PHE A 59 -6.38 -4.79 -6.60
C PHE A 59 -6.11 -3.35 -6.20
N ILE A 60 -5.99 -2.47 -7.18
CA ILE A 60 -6.02 -1.02 -6.96
C ILE A 60 -7.22 -0.48 -7.71
N LEU A 61 -8.09 0.23 -7.04
CA LEU A 61 -9.26 0.85 -7.63
C LEU A 61 -9.05 2.36 -7.70
N TYR A 62 -9.43 2.94 -8.83
CA TYR A 62 -9.35 4.38 -9.07
C TYR A 62 -10.74 4.96 -9.20
N ASP A 63 -11.06 5.95 -8.39
CA ASP A 63 -12.39 6.56 -8.39
C ASP A 63 -12.31 8.09 -8.29
N ARG A 64 -13.46 8.72 -8.15
CA ARG A 64 -13.56 10.17 -7.94
C ARG A 64 -13.87 10.53 -6.49
N GLY A 65 -13.82 9.56 -5.57
CA GLY A 65 -13.89 9.82 -4.14
C GLY A 65 -14.67 8.83 -3.29
N TRP A 66 -15.63 8.03 -3.79
CA TRP A 66 -16.49 7.20 -2.93
C TRP A 66 -16.99 5.87 -3.55
N GLU A 67 -16.90 5.70 -4.85
CA GLU A 67 -17.41 4.49 -5.53
C GLU A 67 -16.64 3.24 -5.11
N ALA A 68 -15.32 3.35 -4.91
CA ALA A 68 -14.48 2.26 -4.40
C ALA A 68 -14.84 1.91 -2.96
N ASP A 69 -15.12 2.91 -2.10
CA ASP A 69 -15.53 2.70 -0.71
C ASP A 69 -16.85 1.91 -0.63
N GLU A 70 -17.84 2.24 -1.47
CA GLU A 70 -19.09 1.50 -1.53
C GLU A 70 -18.88 0.04 -1.97
N LEU A 71 -18.07 -0.17 -3.00
CA LEU A 71 -17.74 -1.52 -3.45
C LEU A 71 -17.07 -2.33 -2.33
N VAL A 72 -16.03 -1.76 -1.69
CA VAL A 72 -15.26 -2.49 -0.67
C VAL A 72 -16.08 -2.81 0.57
N ARG A 73 -17.01 -1.94 1.00
CA ARG A 73 -17.95 -2.22 2.10
C ARG A 73 -18.81 -3.47 1.87
N THR A 74 -18.93 -3.93 0.65
CA THR A 74 -19.67 -5.14 0.30
C THR A 74 -18.80 -6.40 0.24
N LEU A 75 -17.49 -6.27 0.45
CA LEU A 75 -16.53 -7.37 0.53
C LEU A 75 -16.46 -7.86 1.99
N ASN A 76 -16.17 -9.15 2.17
CA ASN A 76 -16.20 -9.78 3.50
C ASN A 76 -14.81 -10.21 4.01
N GLN A 77 -13.84 -10.32 3.12
CA GLN A 77 -12.50 -10.85 3.41
C GLN A 77 -11.40 -9.92 2.87
N SER A 78 -11.77 -8.70 2.53
CA SER A 78 -10.87 -7.69 1.98
C SER A 78 -11.08 -6.37 2.69
N ARG A 79 -10.01 -5.63 2.82
CA ARG A 79 -10.00 -4.24 3.32
C ARG A 79 -9.37 -3.32 2.31
N MET A 80 -9.67 -2.03 2.42
CA MET A 80 -9.03 -1.02 1.60
C MET A 80 -8.04 -0.20 2.41
N ILE A 81 -7.04 0.32 1.71
CA ILE A 81 -6.11 1.31 2.20
C ILE A 81 -6.08 2.44 1.19
N ARG A 82 -6.57 3.61 1.57
CA ARG A 82 -6.53 4.78 0.70
C ARG A 82 -5.15 5.43 0.79
N TRP A 83 -4.46 5.50 -0.33
CA TRP A 83 -3.15 6.13 -0.43
C TRP A 83 -3.17 7.41 -1.28
N HIS A 84 -4.29 7.67 -1.94
CA HIS A 84 -4.51 8.88 -2.73
C HIS A 84 -6.01 9.22 -2.73
N GLU A 85 -6.38 10.51 -2.90
CA GLU A 85 -7.79 10.92 -2.96
C GLU A 85 -8.61 10.18 -4.04
N ARG A 86 -7.93 9.64 -5.07
CA ARG A 86 -8.50 8.94 -6.23
C ARG A 86 -8.09 7.49 -6.35
N ALA A 87 -7.39 6.93 -5.38
CA ALA A 87 -6.91 5.55 -5.46
C ALA A 87 -6.90 4.85 -4.11
N VAL A 88 -7.32 3.60 -4.12
CA VAL A 88 -7.31 2.72 -2.96
C VAL A 88 -6.72 1.37 -3.34
N ASP A 89 -5.93 0.82 -2.46
CA ASP A 89 -5.53 -0.59 -2.48
C ASP A 89 -6.63 -1.44 -1.86
N VAL A 90 -6.95 -2.56 -2.49
CA VAL A 90 -7.83 -3.58 -1.94
C VAL A 90 -7.01 -4.84 -1.75
N ILE A 91 -6.82 -5.21 -0.50
CA ILE A 91 -5.99 -6.33 -0.07
C ILE A 91 -6.80 -7.30 0.79
N PRO A 92 -6.37 -8.56 0.94
CA PRO A 92 -6.99 -9.46 1.92
C PRO A 92 -7.01 -8.84 3.31
N GLU A 93 -8.07 -9.08 4.08
CA GLU A 93 -8.24 -8.56 5.45
C GLU A 93 -7.03 -8.85 6.35
N LYS A 94 -6.46 -10.07 6.22
CA LYS A 94 -5.27 -10.51 6.96
C LYS A 94 -3.96 -10.27 6.20
N GLY A 95 -4.01 -9.55 5.08
CA GLY A 95 -2.84 -9.20 4.26
C GLY A 95 -2.22 -7.86 4.66
N GLY A 96 -1.26 -7.42 3.85
CA GLY A 96 -0.58 -6.14 4.00
C GLY A 96 0.85 -6.26 4.55
N LYS A 97 1.47 -5.11 4.83
CA LYS A 97 2.90 -5.01 5.21
C LYS A 97 3.23 -5.86 6.43
N VAL A 98 2.44 -5.77 7.50
CA VAL A 98 2.65 -6.52 8.74
C VAL A 98 2.60 -8.03 8.52
N ALA A 99 1.67 -8.52 7.69
CA ALA A 99 1.58 -9.95 7.40
C ALA A 99 2.84 -10.45 6.66
N GLY A 100 3.35 -9.66 5.71
CA GLY A 100 4.59 -9.95 5.00
C GLY A 100 5.81 -9.93 5.93
N ILE A 101 5.91 -8.91 6.79
CA ILE A 101 6.99 -8.77 7.77
C ILE A 101 6.99 -9.97 8.74
N ARG A 102 5.85 -10.31 9.33
CA ARG A 102 5.72 -11.49 10.22
C ARG A 102 6.26 -12.76 9.56
N ARG A 103 5.84 -13.01 8.34
CA ARG A 103 6.30 -14.18 7.60
C ARG A 103 7.81 -14.17 7.38
N PHE A 104 8.37 -13.02 7.01
CA PHE A 104 9.81 -12.85 6.83
C PHE A 104 10.57 -13.09 8.14
N LEU A 105 10.10 -12.53 9.25
CA LEU A 105 10.71 -12.70 10.58
C LEU A 105 10.72 -14.19 10.99
N GLU A 106 9.59 -14.90 10.79
CA GLU A 106 9.49 -16.34 11.06
C GLU A 106 10.49 -17.12 10.22
N ASP A 107 10.53 -16.89 8.90
CA ASP A 107 11.41 -17.61 7.97
C ASP A 107 12.91 -17.33 8.26
N CYS A 108 13.26 -16.15 8.75
CA CYS A 108 14.62 -15.73 9.08
C CYS A 108 15.00 -15.93 10.55
N SER A 109 14.06 -16.32 11.41
CA SER A 109 14.27 -16.44 12.88
C SER A 109 14.75 -15.12 13.51
N ILE A 110 14.21 -13.99 13.06
CA ILE A 110 14.46 -12.65 13.58
C ILE A 110 13.32 -12.27 14.52
N SER A 111 13.61 -11.71 15.69
CA SER A 111 12.57 -11.24 16.60
C SER A 111 12.02 -9.87 16.16
N GLN A 112 10.79 -9.57 16.58
CA GLN A 112 10.14 -8.30 16.26
C GLN A 112 10.92 -7.09 16.80
N GLU A 113 11.57 -7.24 17.94
CA GLU A 113 12.35 -6.18 18.59
C GLU A 113 13.66 -5.86 17.86
N GLU A 114 14.09 -6.73 16.94
CA GLU A 114 15.33 -6.55 16.17
C GLU A 114 15.15 -5.79 14.87
N ILE A 115 13.91 -5.36 14.56
CA ILE A 115 13.62 -4.66 13.31
C ILE A 115 13.29 -3.19 13.53
N MET A 116 13.62 -2.40 12.53
CA MET A 116 13.32 -0.98 12.43
C MET A 116 12.54 -0.72 11.14
N ALA A 117 11.42 -0.04 11.24
CA ALA A 117 10.60 0.33 10.10
C ALA A 117 10.59 1.84 9.86
N PHE A 118 10.51 2.22 8.60
CA PHE A 118 10.36 3.61 8.17
C PHE A 118 9.09 3.75 7.36
N GLY A 119 8.32 4.79 7.62
CA GLY A 119 7.08 5.04 6.89
C GLY A 119 6.68 6.51 6.88
N ASP A 120 5.87 6.91 5.91
CA ASP A 120 5.38 8.28 5.77
C ASP A 120 3.87 8.37 5.47
N GLY A 121 3.26 7.28 5.03
CA GLY A 121 1.86 7.22 4.66
C GLY A 121 0.96 6.53 5.69
N GLU A 122 -0.35 6.73 5.56
CA GLU A 122 -1.35 6.06 6.38
C GLU A 122 -1.26 4.53 6.27
N ASN A 123 -0.86 4.02 5.10
CA ASN A 123 -0.64 2.61 4.83
C ASN A 123 0.58 2.01 5.55
N ASP A 124 1.40 2.82 6.21
CA ASP A 124 2.56 2.40 7.02
C ASP A 124 2.23 2.32 8.51
N MET A 125 1.11 2.90 8.95
CA MET A 125 0.80 3.04 10.38
C MET A 125 0.78 1.70 11.12
N ASP A 126 0.22 0.64 10.51
CA ASP A 126 0.18 -0.69 11.11
C ASP A 126 1.60 -1.26 11.27
N MET A 127 2.45 -1.05 10.28
CA MET A 127 3.86 -1.46 10.27
C MET A 127 4.65 -0.72 11.34
N LEU A 128 4.54 0.60 11.41
CA LEU A 128 5.23 1.42 12.41
C LEU A 128 4.86 1.07 13.86
N LYS A 129 3.62 0.60 14.08
CA LYS A 129 3.18 0.13 15.40
C LYS A 129 3.60 -1.30 15.71
N PHE A 130 3.82 -2.09 14.67
CA PHE A 130 4.14 -3.50 14.82
C PHE A 130 5.62 -3.72 15.12
N ASP A 131 6.50 -2.96 14.48
CA ASP A 131 7.94 -3.20 14.51
C ASP A 131 8.58 -2.81 15.86
N GLY A 132 9.79 -3.32 16.11
CA GLY A 132 10.54 -3.03 17.35
C GLY A 132 10.89 -1.55 17.48
N THR A 133 11.12 -0.86 16.36
CA THR A 133 11.28 0.59 16.30
C THR A 133 10.61 1.14 15.05
N GLY A 134 9.50 1.83 15.21
CA GLY A 134 8.77 2.50 14.13
C GLY A 134 9.18 3.95 14.00
N ILE A 135 9.74 4.34 12.86
CA ILE A 135 10.23 5.69 12.57
C ILE A 135 9.40 6.35 11.49
N ALA A 136 8.73 7.44 11.82
CA ALA A 136 8.03 8.27 10.84
C ALA A 136 9.03 9.20 10.12
N MET A 137 8.88 9.31 8.80
CA MET A 137 9.64 10.26 8.00
C MET A 137 9.21 11.70 8.28
N GLY A 138 10.12 12.66 8.14
CA GLY A 138 9.85 14.09 8.36
C GLY A 138 8.77 14.67 7.45
N ASN A 139 8.57 14.10 6.26
CA ASN A 139 7.50 14.45 5.32
C ASN A 139 6.17 13.75 5.61
N ALA A 140 6.08 12.86 6.60
CA ALA A 140 4.86 12.15 6.95
C ALA A 140 3.77 13.08 7.52
N ASP A 141 2.51 12.65 7.38
CA ASP A 141 1.38 13.34 7.98
C ASP A 141 1.42 13.31 9.52
N THR A 142 0.75 14.28 10.15
CA THR A 142 0.73 14.42 11.61
C THR A 142 0.25 13.13 12.33
N GLN A 143 -0.73 12.44 11.78
CA GLN A 143 -1.27 11.20 12.36
C GLN A 143 -0.25 10.06 12.30
N VAL A 144 0.56 9.98 11.25
CA VAL A 144 1.63 8.97 11.12
C VAL A 144 2.74 9.26 12.12
N LYS A 145 3.15 10.54 12.23
CA LYS A 145 4.14 10.98 13.22
C LYS A 145 3.70 10.72 14.66
N ALA A 146 2.41 10.86 14.94
CA ALA A 146 1.86 10.71 16.30
C ALA A 146 1.88 9.26 16.82
N ILE A 147 2.01 8.26 15.95
CA ILE A 147 1.97 6.84 16.33
C ILE A 147 3.34 6.16 16.24
N ALA A 148 4.33 6.84 15.68
CA ALA A 148 5.69 6.33 15.58
C ALA A 148 6.47 6.53 16.88
N ASP A 149 7.47 5.70 17.13
CA ASP A 149 8.37 5.84 18.30
C ASP A 149 9.29 7.04 18.13
N GLU A 150 9.68 7.33 16.89
CA GLU A 150 10.58 8.44 16.55
C GLU A 150 10.14 9.11 15.24
N VAL A 151 10.48 10.39 15.09
CA VAL A 151 10.35 11.12 13.83
C VAL A 151 11.75 11.50 13.36
N THR A 152 12.09 11.09 12.15
CA THR A 152 13.34 11.47 11.50
C THR A 152 13.16 12.64 10.54
N GLU A 153 14.20 13.06 9.84
CA GLU A 153 14.15 14.07 8.80
C GLU A 153 13.39 13.56 7.57
N SER A 154 13.07 14.46 6.65
CA SER A 154 12.36 14.11 5.42
C SER A 154 13.21 13.21 4.50
N VAL A 155 12.56 12.63 3.51
CA VAL A 155 13.23 11.84 2.46
C VAL A 155 14.28 12.67 1.72
N ASP A 156 14.01 13.96 1.49
CA ASP A 156 14.93 14.89 0.80
C ASP A 156 16.15 15.28 1.66
N GLU A 157 16.07 15.06 2.97
CA GLU A 157 17.12 15.37 3.94
C GLU A 157 17.86 14.12 4.44
N ASN A 158 17.76 13.01 3.72
CA ASN A 158 18.34 11.72 4.08
C ASN A 158 17.87 11.16 5.44
N GLY A 159 16.58 11.30 5.76
CA GLY A 159 16.01 10.92 7.04
C GLY A 159 16.32 9.49 7.47
N VAL A 160 16.21 8.50 6.58
CA VAL A 160 16.56 7.10 6.86
C VAL A 160 18.02 6.97 7.32
N VAL A 161 18.95 7.54 6.56
CA VAL A 161 20.39 7.47 6.88
C VAL A 161 20.69 8.12 8.23
N ARG A 162 20.08 9.28 8.51
CA ARG A 162 20.28 9.98 9.79
C ARG A 162 19.75 9.19 10.97
N ALA A 163 18.59 8.55 10.84
CA ALA A 163 18.07 7.67 11.88
C ALA A 163 18.99 6.47 12.12
N LEU A 164 19.47 5.81 11.07
CA LEU A 164 20.41 4.69 11.19
C LEU A 164 21.69 5.09 11.91
N TYR A 165 22.24 6.29 11.64
CA TYR A 165 23.39 6.82 12.40
C TYR A 165 23.05 7.05 13.88
N ARG A 166 21.86 7.61 14.20
CA ARG A 166 21.46 7.82 15.61
C ARG A 166 21.35 6.50 16.37
N HIS A 167 20.95 5.45 15.71
CA HIS A 167 20.85 4.09 16.30
C HIS A 167 22.13 3.27 16.21
N GLY A 168 23.23 3.82 15.68
CA GLY A 168 24.53 3.15 15.61
C GLY A 168 24.57 1.98 14.60
N LEU A 169 23.71 2.01 13.60
CA LEU A 169 23.62 0.98 12.55
C LEU A 169 24.45 1.35 11.30
N LEU A 170 24.93 2.59 11.23
CA LEU A 170 25.87 3.11 10.22
C LEU A 170 26.99 3.90 10.90
#